data_e05192b959bae75553d34f50972af703
#
_entry.id   e05192b959bae75553d34f50972af703
#
_cell.length_a   1.000
_cell.length_b   1.000
_cell.length_c   1.000
_cell.angle_alpha   90.00
_cell.angle_beta   90.00
_cell.angle_gamma   90.00
#
_symmetry.space_group_name_H-M   'P 1'
#
loop_
_entity.id
_entity.type
_entity.pdbx_description
1 polymer ?
#
loop_
_entity_poly.entity_id
_entity_poly.type
_entity_poly.pdbx_seq_one_letter_code
_entity_poly.pdbx_strand_id
1 'polypeptide(L)'
;VLSWDTDTVDMDLLVTEPSGEICTFSNSFTKSGGRISPDIRDGYGPEEYLIRNAESGTYQVAARFKRDRRFQLNAGVHVKVDVFTNYGRPNQQRRSATAFLEKKGDRTVVAEVTW
;
A
#
# COMPACT_ATOMS: atom_id res chain seq x y z
N VAL A 1 2.18 1.46 5.34
CA VAL A 1 3.25 0.51 5.02
C VAL A 1 2.64 -0.79 4.54
N LEU A 2 2.94 -1.17 3.34
CA LEU A 2 2.51 -2.43 2.73
C LEU A 2 3.67 -3.44 2.80
N SER A 3 3.39 -4.62 3.28
CA SER A 3 4.31 -5.77 3.25
C SER A 3 3.56 -7.04 2.79
N TRP A 4 4.30 -8.04 2.35
CA TRP A 4 3.72 -9.32 1.90
C TRP A 4 4.60 -10.49 2.31
N ASP A 5 4.01 -11.69 2.27
CA ASP A 5 4.60 -12.90 2.86
C ASP A 5 5.36 -13.78 1.86
N THR A 6 5.50 -13.35 0.63
CA THR A 6 6.06 -14.17 -0.45
C THR A 6 7.16 -13.44 -1.19
N ASP A 7 8.34 -14.05 -1.27
CA ASP A 7 9.45 -13.54 -2.10
C ASP A 7 9.13 -13.73 -3.59
N THR A 8 9.89 -13.03 -4.45
CA THR A 8 9.78 -13.07 -5.92
C THR A 8 8.41 -12.65 -6.47
N VAL A 9 7.63 -11.95 -5.67
CA VAL A 9 6.32 -11.38 -6.02
C VAL A 9 6.41 -9.87 -5.93
N ASP A 10 5.88 -9.19 -6.92
CA ASP A 10 5.82 -7.73 -6.96
C ASP A 10 4.41 -7.26 -6.65
N MET A 11 4.26 -6.58 -5.52
CA MET A 11 3.01 -5.98 -5.05
C MET A 11 3.14 -4.47 -5.09
N ASP A 12 2.14 -3.78 -5.65
CA ASP A 12 2.08 -2.32 -5.68
C ASP A 12 1.15 -1.78 -4.60
N LEU A 13 1.61 -0.72 -3.96
CA LEU A 13 0.78 0.09 -3.06
C LEU A 13 0.11 1.20 -3.85
N LEU A 14 -1.20 1.34 -3.69
CA LEU A 14 -1.99 2.42 -4.28
C LEU A 14 -2.77 3.12 -3.17
N VAL A 15 -2.61 4.41 -3.07
CA VAL A 15 -3.38 5.23 -2.12
C VAL A 15 -4.20 6.24 -2.88
N THR A 16 -5.53 6.09 -2.82
CA THR A 16 -6.45 7.07 -3.37
C THR A 16 -6.74 8.11 -2.31
N GLU A 17 -6.31 9.34 -2.58
CA GLU A 17 -6.47 10.47 -1.67
C GLU A 17 -7.89 11.08 -1.76
N PRO A 18 -8.30 11.89 -0.78
CA PRO A 18 -9.63 12.52 -0.81
C PRO A 18 -9.90 13.33 -2.08
N SER A 19 -8.86 13.88 -2.71
CA SER A 19 -8.96 14.60 -3.99
C SER A 19 -9.32 13.70 -5.17
N GLY A 20 -9.20 12.39 -5.01
CA GLY A 20 -9.33 11.41 -6.08
C GLY A 20 -8.01 11.05 -6.76
N GLU A 21 -6.94 11.78 -6.49
CA GLU A 21 -5.62 11.46 -7.03
C GLU A 21 -5.09 10.16 -6.40
N ILE A 22 -4.49 9.30 -7.22
CA ILE A 22 -3.91 8.04 -6.76
C ILE A 22 -2.40 8.18 -6.69
N CYS A 23 -1.83 7.98 -5.50
CA CYS A 23 -0.39 7.88 -5.30
C CYS A 23 0.03 6.43 -5.43
N THR A 24 0.92 6.17 -6.36
CA THR A 24 1.45 4.83 -6.64
C THR A 24 2.79 4.97 -7.37
N PHE A 25 3.40 3.87 -7.75
CA PHE A 25 4.71 3.86 -8.44
C PHE A 25 4.76 4.80 -9.64
N SER A 26 3.74 4.80 -10.49
CA SER A 26 3.70 5.65 -11.69
C SER A 26 3.29 7.10 -11.42
N ASN A 27 2.85 7.42 -10.22
CA ASN A 27 2.50 8.76 -9.76
C ASN A 27 2.94 8.91 -8.29
N SER A 28 4.25 8.96 -8.08
CA SER A 28 4.86 8.84 -6.74
C SER A 28 4.76 10.10 -5.88
N PHE A 29 4.34 11.22 -6.48
CA PHE A 29 4.08 12.48 -5.78
C PHE A 29 2.71 13.00 -6.17
N THR A 30 1.90 13.35 -5.18
CA THR A 30 0.59 13.95 -5.42
C THR A 30 0.60 15.45 -5.15
N LYS A 31 -0.40 16.14 -5.67
CA LYS A 31 -0.57 17.58 -5.44
C LYS A 31 -0.77 17.91 -3.96
N SER A 32 -1.37 16.98 -3.22
CA SER A 32 -1.62 17.14 -1.79
C SER A 32 -0.37 16.88 -0.93
N GLY A 33 0.74 16.46 -1.54
CA GLY A 33 2.00 16.19 -0.86
C GLY A 33 2.21 14.74 -0.47
N GLY A 34 1.37 13.83 -0.93
CA GLY A 34 1.57 12.39 -0.75
C GLY A 34 2.78 11.89 -1.52
N ARG A 35 3.50 10.95 -0.93
CA ARG A 35 4.72 10.38 -1.50
C ARG A 35 4.73 8.89 -1.30
N ILE A 36 5.16 8.16 -2.33
CA ILE A 36 5.38 6.73 -2.22
C ILE A 36 6.87 6.42 -2.31
N SER A 37 7.32 5.42 -1.57
CA SER A 37 8.71 4.96 -1.59
C SER A 37 9.07 4.35 -2.95
N PRO A 38 10.38 4.19 -3.24
CA PRO A 38 10.81 3.44 -4.42
C PRO A 38 10.21 2.04 -4.45
N ASP A 39 9.91 1.58 -5.66
CA ASP A 39 9.32 0.26 -5.88
C ASP A 39 10.28 -0.86 -5.47
N ILE A 40 9.80 -1.77 -4.63
CA ILE A 40 10.51 -3.00 -4.26
C ILE A 40 9.95 -4.14 -5.09
N ARG A 41 10.70 -4.61 -6.06
CA ARG A 41 10.26 -5.62 -7.03
C ARG A 41 10.43 -7.05 -6.55
N ASP A 42 11.38 -7.28 -5.67
CA ASP A 42 11.70 -8.59 -5.09
C ASP A 42 11.73 -8.48 -3.57
N GLY A 43 11.48 -9.60 -2.89
CA GLY A 43 11.42 -9.63 -1.43
C GLY A 43 10.01 -9.42 -0.90
N TYR A 44 9.92 -8.98 0.34
CA TYR A 44 8.66 -8.85 1.09
C TYR A 44 8.16 -7.40 1.19
N GLY A 45 8.74 -6.52 0.46
CA GLY A 45 8.56 -5.10 0.60
C GLY A 45 9.61 -4.50 1.54
N PRO A 46 9.25 -3.49 2.34
CA PRO A 46 7.97 -2.80 2.33
C PRO A 46 7.87 -1.72 1.25
N GLU A 47 6.66 -1.37 0.91
CA GLU A 47 6.37 -0.11 0.23
C GLU A 47 5.66 0.82 1.19
N GLU A 48 5.96 2.12 1.11
CA GLU A 48 5.47 3.10 2.07
C GLU A 48 4.84 4.29 1.36
N TYR A 49 3.73 4.75 1.93
CA TYR A 49 3.10 6.02 1.58
C TYR A 49 3.22 6.96 2.78
N LEU A 50 3.60 8.20 2.52
CA LEU A 50 3.73 9.24 3.54
C LEU A 50 3.07 10.53 3.06
N ILE A 51 2.31 11.16 3.94
CA ILE A 51 1.80 12.51 3.77
C ILE A 51 1.94 13.27 5.09
N ARG A 52 2.55 14.47 5.04
CA ARG A 52 2.82 15.26 6.25
C ARG A 52 1.61 16.05 6.70
N ASN A 53 0.91 16.68 5.75
CA ASN A 53 -0.25 17.53 6.01
C ASN A 53 -1.44 16.94 5.29
N ALA A 54 -2.03 15.89 5.87
CA ALA A 54 -3.12 15.17 5.27
C ALA A 54 -4.37 16.05 5.17
N GLU A 55 -5.00 16.07 3.99
CA GLU A 55 -6.32 16.66 3.81
C GLU A 55 -7.35 15.85 4.59
N SER A 56 -8.38 16.53 5.07
CA SER A 56 -9.54 15.84 5.65
C SER A 56 -10.28 15.05 4.57
N GLY A 57 -10.69 13.84 4.90
CA GLY A 57 -11.43 12.98 4.02
C GLY A 57 -11.01 11.53 4.15
N THR A 58 -11.41 10.72 3.19
CA THR A 58 -11.12 9.28 3.21
C THR A 58 -10.00 8.95 2.25
N TYR A 59 -9.01 8.20 2.76
CA TYR A 59 -7.91 7.62 2.00
C TYR A 59 -8.19 6.13 1.83
N GLN A 60 -8.17 5.65 0.59
CA GLN A 60 -8.28 4.22 0.31
C GLN A 60 -6.89 3.64 0.04
N VAL A 61 -6.53 2.62 0.79
CA VAL A 61 -5.25 1.93 0.66
C VAL A 61 -5.49 0.59 -0.01
N ALA A 62 -4.94 0.42 -1.20
CA ALA A 62 -5.10 -0.79 -2.00
C ALA A 62 -3.75 -1.44 -2.30
N ALA A 63 -3.79 -2.75 -2.49
CA ALA A 63 -2.67 -3.53 -2.99
C ALA A 63 -3.04 -4.15 -4.35
N ARG A 64 -2.07 -4.17 -5.26
CA ARG A 64 -2.20 -4.79 -6.57
C ARG A 64 -1.11 -5.84 -6.76
N PHE A 65 -1.51 -7.03 -7.17
CA PHE A 65 -0.61 -8.13 -7.50
C PHE A 65 -0.09 -7.91 -8.94
N LYS A 66 1.11 -7.37 -9.07
CA LYS A 66 1.65 -6.93 -10.35
C LYS A 66 2.42 -8.03 -11.08
N ARG A 67 3.28 -8.75 -10.36
CA ARG A 67 4.14 -9.79 -10.94
C ARG A 67 4.27 -10.97 -10.00
N ASP A 68 4.43 -12.16 -10.62
CA ASP A 68 4.75 -13.38 -9.92
C ASP A 68 5.85 -14.11 -10.67
N ARG A 69 6.99 -14.27 -10.02
CA ARG A 69 8.16 -14.97 -10.59
C ARG A 69 8.30 -16.38 -10.06
N ARG A 70 7.32 -16.84 -9.27
CA ARG A 70 7.33 -18.19 -8.72
C ARG A 70 7.06 -19.22 -9.81
N PHE A 71 7.64 -20.39 -9.64
CA PHE A 71 7.37 -21.52 -10.52
C PHE A 71 5.97 -22.11 -10.32
N GLN A 72 5.39 -21.94 -9.14
CA GLN A 72 4.02 -22.38 -8.84
C GLN A 72 3.07 -21.22 -9.03
N LEU A 73 2.22 -21.31 -10.03
CA LEU A 73 1.37 -20.21 -10.47
C LEU A 73 0.05 -20.04 -9.69
N ASN A 74 -0.26 -20.94 -8.75
CA ASN A 74 -1.58 -21.00 -8.11
C ASN A 74 -1.57 -20.66 -6.61
N ALA A 75 -0.46 -20.18 -6.08
CA ALA A 75 -0.40 -19.78 -4.69
C ALA A 75 -0.65 -18.26 -4.58
N GLY A 76 -1.60 -17.87 -3.76
CA GLY A 76 -1.88 -16.48 -3.47
C GLY A 76 -0.85 -15.85 -2.57
N VAL A 77 -1.04 -14.56 -2.29
CA VAL A 77 -0.14 -13.76 -1.46
C VAL A 77 -0.95 -13.07 -0.36
N HIS A 78 -0.50 -13.20 0.88
CA HIS A 78 -1.03 -12.44 1.99
C HIS A 78 -0.30 -11.09 2.05
N VAL A 79 -1.05 -10.03 2.13
CA VAL A 79 -0.53 -8.68 2.29
C VAL A 79 -0.99 -8.11 3.63
N LYS A 80 -0.16 -7.25 4.19
CA LYS A 80 -0.43 -6.52 5.43
C LYS A 80 -0.21 -5.04 5.19
N VAL A 81 -1.15 -4.24 5.64
CA VAL A 81 -1.02 -2.78 5.66
C VAL A 81 -1.01 -2.32 7.10
N ASP A 82 0.01 -1.59 7.48
CA ASP A 82 0.10 -0.87 8.75
C ASP A 82 -0.15 0.62 8.49
N VAL A 83 -1.15 1.18 9.16
CA VAL A 83 -1.51 2.58 9.06
C VAL A 83 -1.12 3.29 10.34
N PHE A 84 -0.31 4.33 10.21
CA PHE A 84 0.11 5.18 11.32
C PHE A 84 -0.48 6.57 11.15
N THR A 85 -1.18 7.06 12.17
CA THR A 85 -1.63 8.45 12.24
C THR A 85 -0.87 9.17 13.34
N ASN A 86 -0.56 10.47 13.12
CA ASN A 86 0.27 11.26 14.01
C ASN A 86 1.64 10.62 14.28
N TYR A 87 2.26 10.09 13.23
CA TYR A 87 3.51 9.35 13.33
C TYR A 87 4.63 10.17 14.00
N GLY A 88 5.31 9.54 14.96
CA GLY A 88 6.37 10.17 15.73
C GLY A 88 5.89 11.13 16.82
N ARG A 89 4.59 11.28 17.05
CA ARG A 89 4.02 12.17 18.08
C ARG A 89 3.46 11.36 19.25
N PRO A 90 3.28 11.97 20.43
CA PRO A 90 2.73 11.27 21.59
C PRO A 90 1.35 10.64 21.36
N ASN A 91 0.55 11.19 20.45
CA ASN A 91 -0.78 10.69 20.10
C ASN A 91 -0.77 9.78 18.87
N GLN A 92 0.37 9.21 18.51
CA GLN A 92 0.47 8.25 17.42
C GLN A 92 -0.47 7.08 17.64
N GLN A 93 -1.18 6.69 16.60
CA GLN A 93 -2.02 5.50 16.56
C GLN A 93 -1.56 4.59 15.42
N ARG A 94 -1.77 3.29 15.60
CA ARG A 94 -1.47 2.28 14.59
C ARG A 94 -2.68 1.37 14.40
N ARG A 95 -3.02 1.12 13.14
CA ARG A 95 -3.96 0.07 12.73
C ARG A 95 -3.30 -0.84 11.73
N SER A 96 -3.67 -2.12 11.77
CA SER A 96 -3.21 -3.10 10.80
C SER A 96 -4.40 -3.75 10.13
N ALA A 97 -4.26 -4.02 8.83
CA ALA A 97 -5.24 -4.75 8.05
C ALA A 97 -4.51 -5.73 7.15
N THR A 98 -5.15 -6.85 6.85
CA THR A 98 -4.61 -7.89 5.99
C THR A 98 -5.57 -8.22 4.87
N ALA A 99 -5.04 -8.72 3.76
CA ALA A 99 -5.83 -9.20 2.65
C ALA A 99 -5.09 -10.35 1.95
N PHE A 100 -5.82 -11.09 1.14
CA PHE A 100 -5.28 -12.18 0.34
C PHE A 100 -5.59 -11.92 -1.13
N LEU A 101 -4.54 -11.93 -1.98
CA LEU A 101 -4.68 -11.79 -3.41
C LEU A 101 -4.32 -13.13 -4.06
N GLU A 102 -5.21 -13.66 -4.89
CA GLU A 102 -5.09 -15.00 -5.42
C GLU A 102 -4.13 -15.11 -6.60
N LYS A 103 -4.16 -14.13 -7.50
CA LYS A 103 -3.42 -14.20 -8.75
C LYS A 103 -2.97 -12.85 -9.26
N LYS A 104 -1.98 -12.87 -10.14
CA LYS A 104 -1.49 -11.69 -10.86
C LYS A 104 -2.65 -10.93 -11.51
N GLY A 105 -2.66 -9.64 -11.33
CA GLY A 105 -3.69 -8.72 -11.81
C GLY A 105 -4.75 -8.38 -10.76
N ASP A 106 -4.85 -9.14 -9.68
CA ASP A 106 -5.80 -8.85 -8.61
C ASP A 106 -5.44 -7.55 -7.91
N ARG A 107 -6.47 -6.78 -7.60
CA ARG A 107 -6.39 -5.56 -6.82
C ARG A 107 -7.47 -5.56 -5.76
N THR A 108 -7.11 -5.18 -4.54
CA THR A 108 -8.08 -5.08 -3.45
C THR A 108 -7.81 -3.86 -2.57
N VAL A 109 -8.88 -3.25 -2.09
CA VAL A 109 -8.79 -2.25 -1.03
C VAL A 109 -8.56 -2.98 0.28
N VAL A 110 -7.44 -2.71 0.92
CA VAL A 110 -7.04 -3.37 2.17
C VAL A 110 -7.51 -2.57 3.37
N ALA A 111 -7.48 -1.25 3.28
CA ALA A 111 -7.85 -0.36 4.39
C ALA A 111 -8.45 0.94 3.88
N GLU A 112 -9.30 1.55 4.69
CA GLU A 112 -9.75 2.92 4.51
C GLU A 112 -9.40 3.72 5.77
N VAL A 113 -8.92 4.93 5.58
CA VAL A 113 -8.53 5.84 6.66
C VAL A 113 -9.28 7.15 6.47
N THR A 114 -10.04 7.53 7.47
CA THR A 114 -10.72 8.83 7.50
C THR A 114 -9.96 9.77 8.42
N TRP A 115 -9.63 10.93 7.89
CA TRP A 115 -8.83 11.92 8.61
C TRP A 115 -9.55 13.25 8.80
#